data_e8c879aebbcb839afd26e03a0ec3267c
#
_entry.id   e8c879aebbcb839afd26e03a0ec3267c
#
_cell.length_a   1.000
_cell.length_b   1.000
_cell.length_c   1.000
_cell.angle_alpha   90.00
_cell.angle_beta   90.00
_cell.angle_gamma   90.00
#
_symmetry.space_group_name_H-M   'P 1'
#
loop_
_entity.id
_entity.type
_entity.pdbx_description
1 polymer ?
#
loop_
_entity_poly.entity_id
_entity_poly.type
_entity_poly.pdbx_seq_one_letter_code
_entity_poly.pdbx_strand_id
1 'polypeptide(L)'
;MSISRRTFATIAAAAAATAALPSKAFAIGRRRNADPIRIGVIGCGGRGTGAARNAVEASENVFITALGDLFPDRMADARRGFDKTATESARFAAAYKVTDDKVFTGWDAYEKVLATDCDLVILASPPAFRAMHLTAAVNAGKHIFAEKPVCVDVATAIQAYAAADLARQKGLGYVAGTQRRHDPRYADVIKRVHDGAIGEVITGQVYWNQGGLWSHARKPEWTDTEFHLRNWLYYTWASGDHIVEQHVHNLDVANWVMGAHPVKATAMGGRQTRTDAVYGHIFDHFAIEYEYADGRRITSFCRQQDGTTSRVREDFQGSLGRTNAADTIEGRNAYKAAVIPGMNPYVEEHRDLVASIRAGRPLNEGRQIVDSNLTAILGREAAYTGQTLTWDELMASNLSILPKEFAFGALAVPAVPTPGETTLTRSFSEGW
;
A
#
# COMPACT_ATOMS: atom_id res chain seq x y z
N MET A 1 -30.90 -18.91 10.55
CA MET A 1 -32.08 -18.05 10.30
C MET A 1 -32.05 -17.61 8.85
N SER A 2 -33.04 -17.96 8.04
CA SER A 2 -33.05 -17.61 6.61
C SER A 2 -33.44 -16.14 6.43
N ILE A 3 -32.56 -15.39 5.77
CA ILE A 3 -32.80 -13.98 5.39
C ILE A 3 -33.89 -13.98 4.30
N SER A 4 -34.99 -13.31 4.54
CA SER A 4 -36.13 -13.29 3.63
C SER A 4 -35.83 -12.50 2.34
N ARG A 5 -36.41 -12.96 1.22
CA ARG A 5 -36.27 -12.30 -0.11
C ARG A 5 -36.73 -10.82 -0.12
N ARG A 6 -37.42 -10.33 0.88
CA ARG A 6 -37.83 -8.93 1.01
C ARG A 6 -36.70 -8.01 1.47
N THR A 7 -35.80 -8.48 2.32
CA THR A 7 -34.63 -7.68 2.79
C THR A 7 -33.63 -7.45 1.68
N PHE A 8 -33.50 -8.40 0.74
CA PHE A 8 -32.61 -8.26 -0.44
C PHE A 8 -33.13 -7.22 -1.46
N ALA A 9 -34.47 -7.09 -1.57
CA ALA A 9 -35.10 -6.12 -2.50
C ALA A 9 -34.96 -4.67 -2.01
N THR A 10 -34.87 -4.44 -0.70
CA THR A 10 -34.77 -3.07 -0.15
C THR A 10 -33.34 -2.51 -0.26
N ILE A 11 -32.32 -3.37 -0.24
CA ILE A 11 -30.94 -2.95 -0.46
C ILE A 11 -30.67 -2.67 -1.95
N ALA A 12 -31.32 -3.40 -2.85
CA ALA A 12 -31.21 -3.17 -4.30
C ALA A 12 -31.94 -1.89 -4.77
N ALA A 13 -33.00 -1.46 -4.07
CA ALA A 13 -33.75 -0.26 -4.42
C ALA A 13 -33.08 1.05 -3.99
N ALA A 14 -32.22 1.03 -2.97
CA ALA A 14 -31.44 2.22 -2.55
C ALA A 14 -30.27 2.53 -3.49
N ALA A 15 -29.83 1.58 -4.31
CA ALA A 15 -28.75 1.77 -5.31
C ALA A 15 -29.26 2.29 -6.66
N ALA A 16 -30.56 2.37 -6.89
CA ALA A 16 -31.15 2.73 -8.18
C ALA A 16 -31.64 4.19 -8.29
N ALA A 17 -31.47 5.00 -7.25
CA ALA A 17 -31.96 6.39 -7.22
C ALA A 17 -30.83 7.44 -7.33
N THR A 18 -29.66 7.09 -7.89
CA THR A 18 -28.71 8.09 -8.35
C THR A 18 -29.09 8.52 -9.79
N ALA A 19 -29.57 9.74 -9.88
CA ALA A 19 -29.96 10.41 -11.12
C ALA A 19 -28.95 10.16 -12.24
N ALA A 20 -29.45 9.82 -13.42
CA ALA A 20 -28.73 9.79 -14.67
C ALA A 20 -28.20 11.21 -15.01
N LEU A 21 -27.03 11.52 -14.50
CA LEU A 21 -26.21 12.57 -15.11
C LEU A 21 -25.76 12.05 -16.48
N PRO A 22 -25.79 12.86 -17.54
CA PRO A 22 -25.37 12.41 -18.85
C PRO A 22 -23.92 11.96 -18.74
N SER A 23 -23.68 10.67 -18.90
CA SER A 23 -22.35 10.11 -19.05
C SER A 23 -21.76 10.75 -20.30
N LYS A 24 -20.91 11.78 -20.14
CA LYS A 24 -19.90 12.05 -21.13
C LYS A 24 -19.09 10.76 -21.18
N ALA A 25 -19.35 9.93 -22.18
CA ALA A 25 -18.49 8.82 -22.51
C ALA A 25 -17.09 9.42 -22.62
N PHE A 26 -16.25 9.17 -21.63
CA PHE A 26 -14.83 9.45 -21.74
C PHE A 26 -14.32 8.49 -22.81
N ALA A 27 -14.34 8.94 -24.07
CA ALA A 27 -13.55 8.32 -25.10
C ALA A 27 -12.09 8.47 -24.64
N ILE A 28 -11.55 7.43 -24.01
CA ILE A 28 -10.11 7.32 -23.77
C ILE A 28 -9.52 7.11 -25.14
N GLY A 29 -9.29 8.23 -25.84
CA GLY A 29 -8.56 8.24 -27.11
C GLY A 29 -7.20 7.63 -26.84
N ARG A 30 -6.72 6.75 -27.72
CA ARG A 30 -5.36 6.22 -27.69
C ARG A 30 -4.39 7.40 -27.56
N ARG A 31 -3.80 7.58 -26.37
CA ARG A 31 -2.77 8.60 -26.17
C ARG A 31 -1.55 8.19 -26.98
N ARG A 32 -1.00 9.15 -27.74
CA ARG A 32 0.26 8.93 -28.46
C ARG A 32 1.40 8.86 -27.46
N ASN A 33 2.50 8.17 -27.77
CA ASN A 33 3.69 8.09 -26.90
C ASN A 33 4.25 9.46 -26.47
N ALA A 34 3.89 10.53 -27.18
CA ALA A 34 4.31 11.91 -26.92
C ALA A 34 3.32 12.74 -26.08
N ASP A 35 2.11 12.23 -25.80
CA ASP A 35 1.11 13.02 -25.08
C ASP A 35 1.56 13.30 -23.65
N PRO A 36 1.40 14.53 -23.15
CA PRO A 36 1.80 14.88 -21.79
C PRO A 36 0.93 14.13 -20.77
N ILE A 37 1.56 13.70 -19.67
CA ILE A 37 0.88 13.19 -18.48
C ILE A 37 1.15 14.15 -17.32
N ARG A 38 0.10 14.79 -16.85
CA ARG A 38 0.13 15.73 -15.72
C ARG A 38 -0.16 14.98 -14.43
N ILE A 39 0.70 15.14 -13.43
CA ILE A 39 0.65 14.42 -12.17
C ILE A 39 0.31 15.37 -11.04
N GLY A 40 -0.72 15.03 -10.27
CA GLY A 40 -0.99 15.57 -8.94
C GLY A 40 -0.38 14.68 -7.86
N VAL A 41 0.28 15.27 -6.87
CA VAL A 41 0.88 14.52 -5.74
C VAL A 41 0.05 14.78 -4.48
N ILE A 42 -0.45 13.73 -3.85
CA ILE A 42 -1.23 13.78 -2.60
C ILE A 42 -0.44 13.03 -1.52
N GLY A 43 0.00 13.79 -0.50
CA GLY A 43 0.98 13.34 0.47
C GLY A 43 2.42 13.66 0.03
N CYS A 44 2.91 14.84 0.43
CA CYS A 44 4.18 15.42 0.00
C CYS A 44 5.33 15.15 0.98
N GLY A 45 5.26 14.06 1.75
CA GLY A 45 6.37 13.56 2.56
C GLY A 45 7.51 12.98 1.71
N GLY A 46 8.49 12.35 2.37
CA GLY A 46 9.67 11.79 1.70
C GLY A 46 9.33 10.81 0.58
N ARG A 47 8.31 9.94 0.79
CA ARG A 47 7.93 8.96 -0.23
C ARG A 47 7.18 9.59 -1.40
N GLY A 48 6.23 10.51 -1.15
CA GLY A 48 5.50 11.20 -2.23
C GLY A 48 6.40 12.06 -3.12
N THR A 49 7.33 12.81 -2.51
CA THR A 49 8.32 13.60 -3.27
C THR A 49 9.31 12.70 -4.02
N GLY A 50 9.69 11.54 -3.44
CA GLY A 50 10.51 10.53 -4.11
C GLY A 50 9.80 9.93 -5.33
N ALA A 51 8.55 9.50 -5.18
CA ALA A 51 7.73 8.95 -6.26
C ALA A 51 7.53 9.97 -7.40
N ALA A 52 7.33 11.25 -7.08
CA ALA A 52 7.25 12.31 -8.09
C ALA A 52 8.54 12.43 -8.93
N ARG A 53 9.72 12.34 -8.29
CA ARG A 53 11.02 12.32 -9.00
C ARG A 53 11.17 11.08 -9.86
N ASN A 54 10.82 9.90 -9.32
CA ASN A 54 10.87 8.64 -10.06
C ASN A 54 9.94 8.67 -11.28
N ALA A 55 8.74 9.24 -11.16
CA ALA A 55 7.82 9.38 -12.28
C ALA A 55 8.37 10.28 -13.41
N VAL A 56 9.05 11.37 -13.05
CA VAL A 56 9.74 12.24 -14.04
C VAL A 56 10.90 11.52 -14.68
N GLU A 57 11.66 10.72 -13.92
CA GLU A 57 12.78 9.92 -14.45
C GLU A 57 12.28 8.78 -15.36
N ALA A 58 11.14 8.21 -15.06
CA ALA A 58 10.60 7.05 -15.75
C ALA A 58 10.27 7.30 -17.22
N SER A 59 9.83 8.51 -17.59
CA SER A 59 9.37 8.78 -18.97
C SER A 59 9.43 10.26 -19.33
N GLU A 60 9.60 10.53 -20.63
CA GLU A 60 9.46 11.88 -21.20
C GLU A 60 8.01 12.37 -21.15
N ASN A 61 7.81 13.70 -21.22
CA ASN A 61 6.50 14.34 -21.22
C ASN A 61 5.63 13.97 -19.99
N VAL A 62 6.25 13.80 -18.84
CA VAL A 62 5.61 13.67 -17.54
C VAL A 62 5.85 14.95 -16.75
N PHE A 63 4.80 15.56 -16.22
CA PHE A 63 4.86 16.84 -15.54
C PHE A 63 4.21 16.79 -14.17
N ILE A 64 4.86 17.33 -13.14
CA ILE A 64 4.25 17.53 -11.83
C ILE A 64 3.53 18.88 -11.86
N THR A 65 2.21 18.88 -11.68
CA THR A 65 1.35 20.07 -11.88
C THR A 65 0.55 20.51 -10.66
N ALA A 66 0.39 19.67 -9.65
CA ALA A 66 -0.34 20.01 -8.43
C ALA A 66 0.23 19.24 -7.22
N LEU A 67 0.18 19.87 -6.04
CA LEU A 67 0.63 19.29 -4.77
C LEU A 67 -0.47 19.44 -3.70
N GLY A 68 -0.68 18.39 -2.91
CA GLY A 68 -1.58 18.40 -1.76
C GLY A 68 -0.98 17.66 -0.56
N ASP A 69 -1.03 18.28 0.62
CA ASP A 69 -0.64 17.66 1.89
C ASP A 69 -1.52 18.18 3.03
N LEU A 70 -1.63 17.39 4.10
CA LEU A 70 -2.34 17.83 5.28
C LEU A 70 -1.63 19.01 5.98
N PHE A 71 -0.28 18.95 6.03
CA PHE A 71 0.53 19.84 6.83
C PHE A 71 1.25 20.91 6.01
N PRO A 72 1.06 22.22 6.34
CA PRO A 72 1.74 23.30 5.62
C PRO A 72 3.28 23.24 5.69
N ASP A 73 3.85 22.80 6.81
CA ASP A 73 5.30 22.64 6.97
C ASP A 73 5.85 21.54 6.08
N ARG A 74 5.15 20.39 5.94
CA ARG A 74 5.49 19.33 4.98
C ARG A 74 5.44 19.81 3.54
N MET A 75 4.43 20.61 3.21
CA MET A 75 4.32 21.23 1.89
C MET A 75 5.50 22.17 1.60
N ALA A 76 5.88 23.00 2.57
CA ALA A 76 7.03 23.89 2.43
C ALA A 76 8.34 23.11 2.24
N ASP A 77 8.53 22.02 2.98
CA ASP A 77 9.69 21.14 2.84
C ASP A 77 9.72 20.46 1.45
N ALA A 78 8.58 19.99 0.99
CA ALA A 78 8.45 19.35 -0.34
C ALA A 78 8.83 20.32 -1.46
N ARG A 79 8.31 21.55 -1.42
CA ARG A 79 8.64 22.60 -2.41
C ARG A 79 10.12 22.91 -2.42
N ARG A 80 10.73 23.18 -1.24
CA ARG A 80 12.18 23.39 -1.15
C ARG A 80 12.97 22.21 -1.73
N GLY A 81 12.52 20.98 -1.46
CA GLY A 81 13.13 19.77 -2.00
C GLY A 81 13.01 19.65 -3.52
N PHE A 82 11.89 20.05 -4.10
CA PHE A 82 11.69 20.07 -5.55
C PHE A 82 12.49 21.19 -6.22
N ASP A 83 12.52 22.39 -5.62
CA ASP A 83 13.31 23.52 -6.14
C ASP A 83 14.80 23.14 -6.17
N LYS A 84 15.32 22.52 -5.10
CA LYS A 84 16.69 22.00 -5.09
C LYS A 84 16.89 20.96 -6.21
N THR A 85 15.99 19.99 -6.37
CA THR A 85 16.10 18.99 -7.44
C THR A 85 16.09 19.65 -8.83
N ALA A 86 15.31 20.72 -9.03
CA ALA A 86 15.26 21.46 -10.27
C ALA A 86 16.59 22.19 -10.58
N THR A 87 17.36 22.61 -9.57
CA THR A 87 18.71 23.18 -9.79
C THR A 87 19.73 22.11 -10.16
N GLU A 88 19.51 20.85 -9.74
CA GLU A 88 20.44 19.72 -9.95
C GLU A 88 20.12 18.92 -11.22
N SER A 89 18.90 19.01 -11.74
CA SER A 89 18.40 18.23 -12.89
C SER A 89 17.59 19.09 -13.84
N ALA A 90 18.15 19.36 -15.01
CA ALA A 90 17.47 20.09 -16.10
C ALA A 90 16.18 19.35 -16.53
N ARG A 91 16.16 18.01 -16.52
CA ARG A 91 14.98 17.20 -16.80
C ARG A 91 13.88 17.48 -15.77
N PHE A 92 14.21 17.46 -14.48
CA PHE A 92 13.24 17.74 -13.43
C PHE A 92 12.76 19.19 -13.48
N ALA A 93 13.64 20.16 -13.72
CA ALA A 93 13.27 21.57 -13.90
C ALA A 93 12.27 21.76 -15.04
N ALA A 94 12.46 21.05 -16.16
CA ALA A 94 11.53 21.09 -17.29
C ALA A 94 10.17 20.44 -16.96
N ALA A 95 10.13 19.49 -16.03
CA ALA A 95 8.94 18.73 -15.65
C ALA A 95 8.17 19.32 -14.46
N TYR A 96 8.81 20.10 -13.58
CA TYR A 96 8.17 20.70 -12.40
C TYR A 96 7.43 21.96 -12.81
N LYS A 97 6.09 21.87 -12.93
CA LYS A 97 5.19 22.90 -13.45
C LYS A 97 4.15 23.35 -12.42
N VAL A 98 4.45 23.17 -11.13
CA VAL A 98 3.55 23.56 -10.05
C VAL A 98 3.57 25.07 -9.86
N THR A 99 2.42 25.71 -9.96
CA THR A 99 2.20 27.12 -9.63
C THR A 99 1.58 27.27 -8.25
N ASP A 100 1.65 28.44 -7.62
CA ASP A 100 1.18 28.64 -6.24
C ASP A 100 -0.32 28.33 -6.07
N ASP A 101 -1.13 28.59 -7.07
CA ASP A 101 -2.56 28.26 -7.09
C ASP A 101 -2.87 26.77 -7.21
N LYS A 102 -1.85 25.92 -7.41
CA LYS A 102 -1.94 24.44 -7.47
C LYS A 102 -1.28 23.75 -6.25
N VAL A 103 -1.07 24.51 -5.18
CA VAL A 103 -0.52 24.02 -3.91
C VAL A 103 -1.59 24.08 -2.84
N PHE A 104 -1.96 22.92 -2.30
CA PHE A 104 -3.09 22.81 -1.39
C PHE A 104 -2.65 22.17 -0.06
N THR A 105 -3.19 22.70 1.06
CA THR A 105 -2.97 22.14 2.40
C THR A 105 -4.30 21.96 3.12
N GLY A 106 -4.31 21.06 4.12
CA GLY A 106 -5.49 20.75 4.92
C GLY A 106 -6.15 19.42 4.56
N TRP A 107 -7.24 19.10 5.24
CA TRP A 107 -7.94 17.82 5.11
C TRP A 107 -8.55 17.62 3.72
N ASP A 108 -8.92 18.68 3.04
CA ASP A 108 -9.52 18.69 1.69
C ASP A 108 -8.49 18.87 0.56
N ALA A 109 -7.20 18.91 0.89
CA ALA A 109 -6.14 19.12 -0.09
C ALA A 109 -6.18 18.07 -1.23
N TYR A 110 -6.53 16.81 -0.93
CA TYR A 110 -6.64 15.77 -1.92
C TYR A 110 -7.76 16.05 -2.94
N GLU A 111 -8.92 16.55 -2.49
CA GLU A 111 -10.04 16.92 -3.38
C GLU A 111 -9.64 18.05 -4.32
N LYS A 112 -8.95 19.06 -3.78
CA LYS A 112 -8.46 20.20 -4.57
C LYS A 112 -7.45 19.76 -5.63
N VAL A 113 -6.53 18.83 -5.31
CA VAL A 113 -5.63 18.24 -6.32
C VAL A 113 -6.41 17.48 -7.38
N LEU A 114 -7.38 16.66 -6.97
CA LEU A 114 -8.22 15.88 -7.90
C LEU A 114 -9.08 16.77 -8.82
N ALA A 115 -9.46 17.96 -8.36
CA ALA A 115 -10.19 18.94 -9.15
C ALA A 115 -9.33 19.66 -10.20
N THR A 116 -7.99 19.52 -10.14
CA THR A 116 -7.12 20.08 -11.17
C THR A 116 -7.19 19.26 -12.47
N ASP A 117 -6.53 19.75 -13.49
CA ASP A 117 -6.44 19.12 -14.80
C ASP A 117 -5.39 17.99 -14.87
N CYS A 118 -4.93 17.46 -13.73
CA CYS A 118 -4.03 16.31 -13.70
C CYS A 118 -4.67 15.06 -14.33
N ASP A 119 -3.85 14.23 -14.97
CA ASP A 119 -4.26 12.98 -15.62
C ASP A 119 -4.06 11.77 -14.73
N LEU A 120 -3.02 11.84 -13.87
CA LEU A 120 -2.57 10.81 -12.95
C LEU A 120 -2.35 11.42 -11.57
N VAL A 121 -2.62 10.66 -10.52
CA VAL A 121 -2.29 11.07 -9.15
C VAL A 121 -1.36 10.07 -8.49
N ILE A 122 -0.40 10.60 -7.73
CA ILE A 122 0.42 9.86 -6.78
C ILE A 122 -0.22 9.99 -5.41
N LEU A 123 -0.63 8.87 -4.81
CA LEU A 123 -1.22 8.80 -3.48
C LEU A 123 -0.18 8.30 -2.48
N ALA A 124 0.38 9.18 -1.65
CA ALA A 124 1.46 8.88 -0.71
C ALA A 124 1.22 9.43 0.71
N SER A 125 -0.01 9.78 1.04
CA SER A 125 -0.44 10.08 2.42
C SER A 125 -0.34 8.84 3.32
N PRO A 126 -0.44 8.94 4.65
CA PRO A 126 -0.47 7.76 5.52
C PRO A 126 -1.54 6.74 5.09
N PRO A 127 -1.32 5.43 5.32
CA PRO A 127 -2.18 4.34 4.82
C PRO A 127 -3.67 4.46 5.18
N ALA A 128 -4.00 5.02 6.35
CA ALA A 128 -5.38 5.25 6.79
C ALA A 128 -6.24 6.01 5.75
N PHE A 129 -5.64 6.90 5.00
CA PHE A 129 -6.35 7.73 4.01
C PHE A 129 -6.43 7.09 2.63
N ARG A 130 -5.72 5.98 2.41
CA ARG A 130 -5.50 5.43 1.08
C ARG A 130 -6.79 5.00 0.39
N ALA A 131 -7.64 4.23 1.06
CA ALA A 131 -8.89 3.74 0.47
C ALA A 131 -9.85 4.88 0.11
N MET A 132 -9.93 5.92 0.94
CA MET A 132 -10.70 7.13 0.68
C MET A 132 -10.14 7.90 -0.54
N HIS A 133 -8.83 8.13 -0.57
CA HIS A 133 -8.19 8.83 -1.70
C HIS A 133 -8.27 8.02 -3.01
N LEU A 134 -8.15 6.69 -2.96
CA LEU A 134 -8.36 5.80 -4.10
C LEU A 134 -9.78 5.97 -4.68
N THR A 135 -10.79 5.90 -3.83
CA THR A 135 -12.19 6.06 -4.23
C THR A 135 -12.42 7.42 -4.88
N ALA A 136 -11.90 8.49 -4.28
CA ALA A 136 -12.02 9.85 -4.82
C ALA A 136 -11.30 9.99 -6.17
N ALA A 137 -10.08 9.45 -6.30
CA ALA A 137 -9.29 9.51 -7.54
C ALA A 137 -9.98 8.76 -8.70
N VAL A 138 -10.51 7.55 -8.43
CA VAL A 138 -11.25 6.76 -9.42
C VAL A 138 -12.54 7.48 -9.84
N ASN A 139 -13.26 8.09 -8.88
CA ASN A 139 -14.47 8.86 -9.18
C ASN A 139 -14.15 10.09 -10.05
N ALA A 140 -13.03 10.77 -9.79
CA ALA A 140 -12.53 11.88 -10.57
C ALA A 140 -11.92 11.47 -11.94
N GLY A 141 -11.90 10.18 -12.26
CA GLY A 141 -11.40 9.67 -13.56
C GLY A 141 -9.88 9.79 -13.72
N LYS A 142 -9.12 9.77 -12.62
CA LYS A 142 -7.66 9.88 -12.65
C LYS A 142 -7.02 8.49 -12.72
N HIS A 143 -5.93 8.35 -13.49
CA HIS A 143 -5.00 7.22 -13.31
C HIS A 143 -4.32 7.33 -11.95
N ILE A 144 -3.86 6.21 -11.40
CA ILE A 144 -3.42 6.14 -10.01
C ILE A 144 -2.07 5.42 -9.92
N PHE A 145 -1.14 6.06 -9.24
CA PHE A 145 -0.05 5.41 -8.54
C PHE A 145 -0.32 5.51 -7.04
N ALA A 146 -0.50 4.39 -6.37
CA ALA A 146 -0.78 4.38 -4.93
C ALA A 146 0.33 3.71 -4.15
N GLU A 147 0.94 4.44 -3.20
CA GLU A 147 1.87 3.82 -2.28
C GLU A 147 1.21 2.72 -1.45
N LYS A 148 1.96 1.69 -1.16
CA LYS A 148 1.58 0.63 -0.22
C LYS A 148 1.69 1.14 1.25
N PRO A 149 0.95 0.55 2.18
CA PRO A 149 -0.23 -0.29 2.01
C PRO A 149 -1.44 0.53 1.54
N VAL A 150 -2.41 -0.15 0.92
CA VAL A 150 -3.62 0.50 0.40
C VAL A 150 -4.82 0.40 1.32
N CYS A 151 -4.70 -0.38 2.39
CA CYS A 151 -5.70 -0.51 3.46
C CYS A 151 -5.02 -0.87 4.78
N VAL A 152 -5.68 -0.61 5.90
CA VAL A 152 -5.19 -0.90 7.25
C VAL A 152 -6.09 -1.86 8.04
N ASP A 153 -7.30 -2.11 7.54
CA ASP A 153 -8.32 -2.98 8.12
C ASP A 153 -9.24 -3.56 7.03
N VAL A 154 -10.21 -4.38 7.43
CA VAL A 154 -11.14 -5.03 6.51
C VAL A 154 -12.06 -4.02 5.83
N ALA A 155 -12.56 -3.04 6.57
CA ALA A 155 -13.46 -2.02 6.03
C ALA A 155 -12.78 -1.22 4.90
N THR A 156 -11.55 -0.78 5.12
CA THR A 156 -10.76 -0.08 4.09
C THR A 156 -10.31 -1.01 2.96
N ALA A 157 -10.09 -2.31 3.22
CA ALA A 157 -9.80 -3.29 2.17
C ALA A 157 -10.98 -3.48 1.22
N ILE A 158 -12.21 -3.61 1.75
CA ILE A 158 -13.44 -3.69 0.94
C ILE A 158 -13.58 -2.44 0.04
N GLN A 159 -13.32 -1.26 0.61
CA GLN A 159 -13.32 0.01 -0.13
C GLN A 159 -12.27 0.04 -1.25
N ALA A 160 -11.05 -0.44 -0.95
CA ALA A 160 -9.96 -0.49 -1.91
C ALA A 160 -10.23 -1.50 -3.05
N TYR A 161 -10.85 -2.65 -2.77
CA TYR A 161 -11.33 -3.58 -3.80
C TYR A 161 -12.36 -2.93 -4.72
N ALA A 162 -13.36 -2.27 -4.15
CA ALA A 162 -14.38 -1.57 -4.94
C ALA A 162 -13.76 -0.48 -5.84
N ALA A 163 -12.80 0.28 -5.32
CA ALA A 163 -12.06 1.26 -6.10
C ALA A 163 -11.24 0.62 -7.23
N ALA A 164 -10.57 -0.52 -6.98
CA ALA A 164 -9.80 -1.25 -7.99
C ALA A 164 -10.68 -1.76 -9.13
N ASP A 165 -11.85 -2.31 -8.80
CA ASP A 165 -12.81 -2.80 -9.79
C ASP A 165 -13.41 -1.66 -10.61
N LEU A 166 -13.78 -0.54 -9.98
CA LEU A 166 -14.28 0.64 -10.66
C LEU A 166 -13.19 1.26 -11.56
N ALA A 167 -11.93 1.30 -11.11
CA ALA A 167 -10.82 1.75 -11.94
C ALA A 167 -10.68 0.89 -13.21
N ARG A 168 -10.78 -0.43 -13.08
CA ARG A 168 -10.76 -1.37 -14.21
C ARG A 168 -11.93 -1.12 -15.17
N GLN A 169 -13.14 -0.96 -14.64
CA GLN A 169 -14.34 -0.67 -15.45
C GLN A 169 -14.22 0.65 -16.22
N LYS A 170 -13.59 1.65 -15.61
CA LYS A 170 -13.35 2.96 -16.25
C LYS A 170 -12.11 2.98 -17.15
N GLY A 171 -11.35 1.88 -17.27
CA GLY A 171 -10.10 1.84 -18.03
C GLY A 171 -9.00 2.73 -17.45
N LEU A 172 -8.97 2.90 -16.14
CA LEU A 172 -7.96 3.69 -15.46
C LEU A 172 -6.77 2.79 -15.03
N GLY A 173 -5.55 3.29 -15.20
CA GLY A 173 -4.35 2.66 -14.67
C GLY A 173 -4.32 2.76 -13.15
N TYR A 174 -3.97 1.67 -12.50
CA TYR A 174 -3.74 1.61 -11.07
C TYR A 174 -2.54 0.69 -10.79
N VAL A 175 -1.40 1.31 -10.49
CA VAL A 175 -0.17 0.62 -10.05
C VAL A 175 0.06 0.92 -8.58
N ALA A 176 0.47 -0.10 -7.85
CA ALA A 176 0.78 0.00 -6.43
C ALA A 176 2.30 0.13 -6.21
N GLY A 177 2.72 0.75 -5.10
CA GLY A 177 4.12 0.90 -4.70
C GLY A 177 4.77 -0.42 -4.27
N THR A 178 4.55 -1.50 -5.02
CA THR A 178 5.16 -2.83 -4.84
C THR A 178 6.30 -3.02 -5.84
N GLN A 179 7.32 -2.21 -5.72
CA GLN A 179 8.43 -2.07 -6.69
C GLN A 179 9.11 -3.40 -7.08
N ARG A 180 9.05 -4.45 -6.23
CA ARG A 180 9.62 -5.76 -6.54
C ARG A 180 8.94 -6.43 -7.74
N ARG A 181 7.65 -6.14 -7.97
CA ARG A 181 6.91 -6.65 -9.14
C ARG A 181 7.35 -6.02 -10.45
N HIS A 182 7.97 -4.84 -10.36
CA HIS A 182 8.54 -4.09 -11.47
C HIS A 182 10.07 -4.25 -11.57
N ASP A 183 10.69 -5.07 -10.71
CA ASP A 183 12.08 -5.49 -10.87
C ASP A 183 12.14 -6.66 -11.86
N PRO A 184 12.77 -6.48 -13.04
CA PRO A 184 12.81 -7.53 -14.05
C PRO A 184 13.45 -8.84 -13.55
N ARG A 185 14.33 -8.76 -12.53
CA ARG A 185 14.99 -9.93 -11.95
C ARG A 185 13.99 -10.77 -11.16
N TYR A 186 13.19 -10.12 -10.29
CA TYR A 186 12.09 -10.79 -9.58
C TYR A 186 11.10 -11.39 -10.55
N ALA A 187 10.66 -10.63 -11.56
CA ALA A 187 9.70 -11.08 -12.56
C ALA A 187 10.21 -12.31 -13.32
N ASP A 188 11.47 -12.32 -13.74
CA ASP A 188 12.08 -13.46 -14.46
C ASP A 188 12.23 -14.69 -13.55
N VAL A 189 12.74 -14.50 -12.31
CA VAL A 189 12.91 -15.62 -11.37
C VAL A 189 11.57 -16.24 -11.00
N ILE A 190 10.56 -15.43 -10.65
CA ILE A 190 9.24 -15.95 -10.26
C ILE A 190 8.53 -16.60 -11.45
N LYS A 191 8.67 -16.04 -12.66
CA LYS A 191 8.19 -16.72 -13.86
C LYS A 191 8.80 -18.11 -14.01
N ARG A 192 10.12 -18.26 -13.82
CA ARG A 192 10.79 -19.57 -13.87
C ARG A 192 10.29 -20.51 -12.78
N VAL A 193 10.01 -19.99 -11.58
CA VAL A 193 9.40 -20.79 -10.49
C VAL A 193 8.04 -21.32 -10.94
N HIS A 194 7.19 -20.48 -11.52
CA HIS A 194 5.89 -20.91 -12.06
C HIS A 194 6.03 -21.88 -13.25
N ASP A 195 7.10 -21.76 -14.04
CA ASP A 195 7.44 -22.71 -15.11
C ASP A 195 8.07 -24.02 -14.56
N GLY A 196 8.15 -24.21 -13.23
CA GLY A 196 8.62 -25.43 -12.57
C GLY A 196 10.13 -25.51 -12.32
N ALA A 197 10.88 -24.42 -12.37
CA ALA A 197 12.34 -24.45 -12.23
C ALA A 197 12.82 -25.04 -10.89
N ILE A 198 12.05 -24.85 -9.80
CA ILE A 198 12.32 -25.47 -8.49
C ILE A 198 11.40 -26.67 -8.17
N GLY A 199 10.62 -27.13 -9.17
CA GLY A 199 9.56 -28.10 -8.96
C GLY A 199 8.36 -27.50 -8.22
N GLU A 200 7.59 -28.32 -7.51
CA GLU A 200 6.52 -27.84 -6.65
C GLU A 200 7.10 -27.06 -5.47
N VAL A 201 6.59 -25.86 -5.20
CA VAL A 201 6.95 -25.10 -4.00
C VAL A 201 6.42 -25.85 -2.78
N ILE A 202 7.28 -26.24 -1.86
CA ILE A 202 6.92 -27.00 -0.65
C ILE A 202 6.66 -26.04 0.52
N THR A 203 7.57 -25.08 0.73
CA THR A 203 7.52 -24.12 1.83
C THR A 203 8.34 -22.88 1.49
N GLY A 204 8.20 -21.85 2.30
CA GLY A 204 9.04 -20.65 2.21
C GLY A 204 9.10 -19.89 3.52
N GLN A 205 10.04 -18.98 3.56
CA GLN A 205 10.25 -18.08 4.68
C GLN A 205 10.48 -16.65 4.17
N VAL A 206 9.80 -15.72 4.78
CA VAL A 206 9.93 -14.30 4.42
C VAL A 206 10.28 -13.47 5.65
N TYR A 207 11.17 -12.49 5.45
CA TYR A 207 11.78 -11.76 6.56
C TYR A 207 11.79 -10.26 6.30
N TRP A 208 11.38 -9.47 7.32
CA TRP A 208 11.68 -8.05 7.41
C TRP A 208 12.14 -7.71 8.83
N ASN A 209 13.37 -8.09 9.13
CA ASN A 209 13.99 -7.80 10.41
C ASN A 209 14.94 -6.62 10.28
N GLN A 210 14.67 -5.54 11.01
CA GLN A 210 15.47 -4.33 10.99
C GLN A 210 15.46 -3.63 12.37
N GLY A 211 16.22 -2.54 12.51
CA GLY A 211 16.14 -1.63 13.62
C GLY A 211 14.90 -0.72 13.59
N GLY A 212 14.81 0.17 14.58
CA GLY A 212 13.77 1.18 14.67
C GLY A 212 13.79 2.17 13.51
N LEU A 213 12.70 2.90 13.38
CA LEU A 213 12.56 3.98 12.41
C LEU A 213 12.44 5.33 13.14
N TRP A 214 12.33 6.39 12.35
CA TRP A 214 12.17 7.74 12.86
C TRP A 214 10.94 7.88 13.76
N SER A 215 11.04 8.74 14.76
CA SER A 215 9.94 9.22 15.60
C SER A 215 10.10 10.71 15.87
N HIS A 216 9.03 11.37 16.23
CA HIS A 216 9.02 12.79 16.56
C HIS A 216 8.53 12.97 18.00
N ALA A 217 9.31 13.65 18.83
CA ALA A 217 8.88 14.05 20.16
C ALA A 217 7.62 14.93 20.08
N ARG A 218 6.68 14.74 21.01
CA ARG A 218 5.46 15.53 21.08
C ARG A 218 5.78 16.98 21.34
N LYS A 219 5.19 17.87 20.57
CA LYS A 219 5.23 19.31 20.83
C LYS A 219 3.96 19.74 21.56
N PRO A 220 4.06 20.77 22.45
CA PRO A 220 2.92 21.24 23.23
C PRO A 220 1.72 21.73 22.39
N GLU A 221 2.00 22.30 21.22
CA GLU A 221 0.99 22.82 20.30
C GLU A 221 0.26 21.74 19.48
N TRP A 222 0.75 20.51 19.46
CA TRP A 222 0.12 19.45 18.67
C TRP A 222 -1.06 18.82 19.41
N THR A 223 -2.19 18.74 18.74
CA THR A 223 -3.31 17.89 19.19
C THR A 223 -2.93 16.41 19.18
N ASP A 224 -3.73 15.54 19.82
CA ASP A 224 -3.45 14.10 19.79
C ASP A 224 -3.48 13.55 18.37
N THR A 225 -4.49 13.93 17.56
CA THR A 225 -4.57 13.51 16.17
C THR A 225 -3.35 13.99 15.36
N GLU A 226 -2.89 15.21 15.56
CA GLU A 226 -1.68 15.70 14.89
C GLU A 226 -0.45 14.90 15.30
N PHE A 227 -0.27 14.64 16.61
CA PHE A 227 0.84 13.84 17.10
C PHE A 227 0.83 12.42 16.52
N HIS A 228 -0.35 11.77 16.47
CA HIS A 228 -0.48 10.45 15.85
C HIS A 228 -0.12 10.50 14.36
N LEU A 229 -0.58 11.49 13.62
CA LEU A 229 -0.28 11.60 12.19
C LEU A 229 1.18 11.95 11.90
N ARG A 230 1.83 12.72 12.77
CA ARG A 230 3.27 12.99 12.65
C ARG A 230 4.13 11.78 13.02
N ASN A 231 3.57 10.83 13.79
CA ASN A 231 4.17 9.55 14.14
C ASN A 231 3.34 8.36 13.60
N TRP A 232 2.74 8.52 12.44
CA TRP A 232 1.75 7.60 11.89
C TRP A 232 2.20 6.14 11.84
N LEU A 233 3.49 5.86 11.73
CA LEU A 233 4.06 4.51 11.75
C LEU A 233 3.66 3.70 13.00
N TYR A 234 3.45 4.37 14.14
CA TYR A 234 3.30 3.76 15.45
C TYR A 234 1.86 3.63 15.94
N TYR A 235 0.91 3.94 15.06
CA TYR A 235 -0.53 3.83 15.34
C TYR A 235 -1.17 2.90 14.32
N THR A 236 -1.75 1.78 14.79
CA THR A 236 -2.33 0.74 13.92
C THR A 236 -3.38 1.33 12.98
N TRP A 237 -4.21 2.26 13.48
CA TRP A 237 -5.22 2.92 12.65
C TRP A 237 -4.60 3.70 11.47
N ALA A 238 -3.40 4.23 11.64
CA ALA A 238 -2.75 5.08 10.63
C ALA A 238 -1.85 4.27 9.68
N SER A 239 -1.16 3.24 10.18
CA SER A 239 -0.16 2.45 9.44
C SER A 239 -0.58 1.02 9.12
N GLY A 240 -1.46 0.44 9.94
CA GLY A 240 -1.72 -1.00 9.94
C GLY A 240 -0.74 -1.81 10.78
N ASP A 241 0.16 -1.19 11.55
CA ASP A 241 1.35 -1.76 12.19
C ASP A 241 2.48 -2.08 11.17
N HIS A 242 3.71 -2.28 11.62
CA HIS A 242 4.88 -2.47 10.74
C HIS A 242 4.82 -3.73 9.88
N ILE A 243 4.05 -4.74 10.27
CA ILE A 243 3.80 -5.90 9.44
C ILE A 243 3.04 -5.52 8.15
N VAL A 244 2.05 -4.64 8.25
CA VAL A 244 1.26 -4.16 7.11
C VAL A 244 2.03 -3.08 6.36
N GLU A 245 2.68 -2.15 7.08
CA GLU A 245 3.35 -1.01 6.47
C GLU A 245 4.64 -1.41 5.73
N GLN A 246 5.47 -2.29 6.31
CA GLN A 246 6.76 -2.64 5.72
C GLN A 246 6.84 -4.07 5.22
N HIS A 247 6.47 -5.04 6.05
CA HIS A 247 6.63 -6.45 5.72
C HIS A 247 5.71 -6.92 4.59
N VAL A 248 4.69 -6.16 4.27
CA VAL A 248 3.81 -6.40 3.11
C VAL A 248 4.58 -6.63 1.80
N HIS A 249 5.74 -6.03 1.62
CA HIS A 249 6.59 -6.28 0.44
C HIS A 249 7.01 -7.76 0.30
N ASN A 250 7.35 -8.41 1.41
CA ASN A 250 7.76 -9.81 1.39
C ASN A 250 6.54 -10.74 1.33
N LEU A 251 5.42 -10.35 1.97
CA LEU A 251 4.16 -11.08 1.88
C LEU A 251 3.57 -11.02 0.46
N ASP A 252 3.72 -9.89 -0.22
CA ASP A 252 3.35 -9.74 -1.64
C ASP A 252 4.17 -10.70 -2.54
N VAL A 253 5.48 -10.82 -2.29
CA VAL A 253 6.32 -11.78 -2.99
C VAL A 253 5.91 -13.22 -2.68
N ALA A 254 5.56 -13.52 -1.40
CA ALA A 254 5.07 -14.84 -1.03
C ALA A 254 3.78 -15.20 -1.80
N ASN A 255 2.79 -14.29 -1.80
CA ASN A 255 1.56 -14.49 -2.56
C ASN A 255 1.84 -14.64 -4.07
N TRP A 256 2.81 -13.88 -4.61
CA TRP A 256 3.19 -13.98 -6.01
C TRP A 256 3.82 -15.34 -6.34
N VAL A 257 4.77 -15.81 -5.53
CA VAL A 257 5.38 -17.15 -5.70
C VAL A 257 4.36 -18.27 -5.56
N MET A 258 3.45 -18.15 -4.58
CA MET A 258 2.39 -19.12 -4.32
C MET A 258 1.25 -19.08 -5.35
N GLY A 259 1.08 -17.98 -6.06
CA GLY A 259 -0.02 -17.74 -7.00
C GLY A 259 -1.38 -17.53 -6.33
N ALA A 260 -1.42 -17.32 -5.01
CA ALA A 260 -2.63 -17.19 -4.20
C ALA A 260 -2.34 -16.41 -2.92
N HIS A 261 -3.39 -16.00 -2.18
CA HIS A 261 -3.30 -15.58 -0.79
C HIS A 261 -3.51 -16.76 0.18
N PRO A 262 -3.05 -16.69 1.44
CA PRO A 262 -3.31 -17.72 2.43
C PRO A 262 -4.77 -17.77 2.84
N VAL A 263 -5.24 -18.93 3.28
CA VAL A 263 -6.61 -19.12 3.79
C VAL A 263 -6.66 -19.09 5.31
N LYS A 264 -5.50 -19.16 5.98
CA LYS A 264 -5.43 -19.17 7.45
C LYS A 264 -4.07 -18.65 7.94
N ALA A 265 -4.04 -18.05 9.12
CA ALA A 265 -2.83 -17.67 9.83
C ALA A 265 -2.88 -18.04 11.31
N THR A 266 -1.74 -18.51 11.82
CA THR A 266 -1.46 -18.68 13.26
C THR A 266 -0.24 -17.85 13.58
N ALA A 267 -0.29 -17.02 14.63
CA ALA A 267 0.76 -16.05 14.87
C ALA A 267 1.09 -15.85 16.34
N MET A 268 2.32 -15.41 16.56
CA MET A 268 2.80 -14.86 17.81
C MET A 268 3.43 -13.49 17.55
N GLY A 269 3.37 -12.60 18.51
CA GLY A 269 4.00 -11.29 18.43
C GLY A 269 3.88 -10.54 19.75
N GLY A 270 4.44 -9.36 19.80
CA GLY A 270 4.38 -8.56 21.00
C GLY A 270 5.10 -7.23 20.87
N ARG A 271 5.06 -6.49 21.97
CA ARG A 271 5.79 -5.25 22.17
C ARG A 271 6.74 -5.42 23.36
N GLN A 272 8.02 -5.41 23.09
CA GLN A 272 9.05 -5.70 24.10
C GLN A 272 10.03 -4.55 24.31
N THR A 273 10.47 -3.87 23.25
CA THR A 273 11.52 -2.86 23.33
C THR A 273 11.02 -1.45 23.05
N ARG A 274 10.02 -1.27 22.20
CA ARG A 274 9.44 0.03 21.86
C ARG A 274 8.27 0.37 22.77
N THR A 275 8.53 0.53 24.06
CA THR A 275 7.49 0.71 25.10
C THR A 275 7.16 2.16 25.41
N ASP A 276 8.00 3.12 25.03
CA ASP A 276 7.75 4.54 25.27
C ASP A 276 6.52 5.04 24.50
N ALA A 277 5.86 6.08 25.03
CA ALA A 277 4.64 6.66 24.49
C ALA A 277 4.79 7.16 23.03
N VAL A 278 6.00 7.56 22.61
CA VAL A 278 6.27 8.00 21.24
C VAL A 278 6.03 6.91 20.19
N TYR A 279 6.09 5.65 20.60
CA TYR A 279 5.88 4.48 19.75
C TYR A 279 4.42 3.99 19.74
N GLY A 280 3.48 4.82 20.17
CA GLY A 280 2.04 4.49 20.11
C GLY A 280 1.70 3.16 20.76
N HIS A 281 1.02 2.26 20.03
CA HIS A 281 0.53 0.99 20.58
C HIS A 281 0.80 -0.24 19.68
N ILE A 282 1.59 -0.11 18.62
CA ILE A 282 1.92 -1.24 17.72
C ILE A 282 2.86 -2.25 18.40
N PHE A 283 2.89 -3.45 17.85
CA PHE A 283 3.90 -4.45 18.22
C PHE A 283 5.27 -4.07 17.66
N ASP A 284 6.33 -4.72 18.14
CA ASP A 284 7.68 -4.54 17.60
C ASP A 284 8.25 -5.82 16.95
N HIS A 285 7.52 -6.94 17.04
CA HIS A 285 7.87 -8.18 16.35
C HIS A 285 6.64 -9.07 16.09
N PHE A 286 6.72 -9.88 15.02
CA PHE A 286 5.75 -10.91 14.66
C PHE A 286 6.46 -12.14 14.14
N ALA A 287 5.89 -13.33 14.45
CA ALA A 287 6.21 -14.62 13.88
C ALA A 287 4.91 -15.31 13.48
N ILE A 288 4.75 -15.64 12.20
CA ILE A 288 3.46 -16.07 11.64
C ILE A 288 3.66 -17.27 10.75
N GLU A 289 2.78 -18.25 10.88
CA GLU A 289 2.58 -19.31 9.89
C GLU A 289 1.32 -19.00 9.08
N TYR A 290 1.49 -18.89 7.77
CA TYR A 290 0.39 -18.77 6.81
C TYR A 290 0.16 -20.12 6.12
N GLU A 291 -1.08 -20.59 6.09
CA GLU A 291 -1.51 -21.81 5.39
C GLU A 291 -2.31 -21.43 4.15
N TYR A 292 -1.93 -22.01 3.01
CA TYR A 292 -2.60 -21.83 1.73
C TYR A 292 -3.63 -22.94 1.50
N ALA A 293 -4.56 -22.75 0.55
CA ALA A 293 -5.69 -23.66 0.32
C ALA A 293 -5.29 -25.10 -0.01
N ASP A 294 -4.10 -25.31 -0.55
CA ASP A 294 -3.52 -26.61 -0.88
C ASP A 294 -2.71 -27.25 0.27
N GLY A 295 -2.71 -26.63 1.45
CA GLY A 295 -2.01 -27.08 2.64
C GLY A 295 -0.54 -26.67 2.74
N ARG A 296 0.02 -26.01 1.71
CA ARG A 296 1.38 -25.47 1.79
C ARG A 296 1.46 -24.33 2.82
N ARG A 297 2.64 -24.16 3.41
CA ARG A 297 2.85 -23.18 4.48
C ARG A 297 4.03 -22.27 4.21
N ILE A 298 3.85 -21.01 4.54
CA ILE A 298 4.89 -19.97 4.51
C ILE A 298 5.04 -19.41 5.92
N THR A 299 6.27 -19.36 6.44
CA THR A 299 6.59 -18.70 7.69
C THR A 299 7.08 -17.28 7.44
N SER A 300 6.66 -16.36 8.29
CA SER A 300 6.88 -14.93 8.16
C SER A 300 7.41 -14.37 9.47
N PHE A 301 8.51 -13.61 9.38
CA PHE A 301 9.14 -12.99 10.53
C PHE A 301 9.40 -11.52 10.25
N CYS A 302 8.89 -10.63 11.09
CA CYS A 302 9.26 -9.22 11.02
C CYS A 302 9.51 -8.63 12.41
N ARG A 303 10.44 -7.68 12.45
CA ARG A 303 10.91 -7.09 13.70
C ARG A 303 11.46 -5.69 13.44
N GLN A 304 11.17 -4.78 14.37
CA GLN A 304 11.76 -3.44 14.43
C GLN A 304 12.38 -3.22 15.81
N GLN A 305 13.53 -3.82 16.07
CA GLN A 305 14.26 -3.76 17.35
C GLN A 305 15.74 -3.45 17.10
N ASP A 306 16.25 -2.40 17.73
CA ASP A 306 17.64 -1.98 17.58
C ASP A 306 18.62 -3.01 18.15
N GLY A 307 19.84 -3.00 17.66
CA GLY A 307 20.91 -3.90 18.13
C GLY A 307 20.73 -5.36 17.73
N THR A 308 19.76 -5.68 16.85
CA THR A 308 19.46 -7.04 16.41
C THR A 308 19.92 -7.30 14.98
N THR A 309 20.08 -8.58 14.61
CA THR A 309 20.47 -8.96 13.24
C THR A 309 19.43 -8.50 12.22
N SER A 310 19.86 -7.70 11.24
CA SER A 310 19.03 -7.28 10.12
C SER A 310 18.94 -8.41 9.07
N ARG A 311 17.71 -8.66 8.58
CA ARG A 311 17.45 -9.61 7.49
C ARG A 311 16.17 -9.20 6.76
N VAL A 312 16.31 -8.75 5.50
CA VAL A 312 15.18 -8.46 4.61
C VAL A 312 15.37 -9.30 3.36
N ARG A 313 14.61 -10.39 3.27
CA ARG A 313 14.70 -11.33 2.13
C ARG A 313 13.55 -12.35 2.15
N GLU A 314 13.46 -13.10 1.05
CA GLU A 314 12.63 -14.28 0.87
C GLU A 314 13.50 -15.52 0.62
N ASP A 315 13.02 -16.68 1.05
CA ASP A 315 13.61 -17.99 0.79
C ASP A 315 12.48 -18.99 0.52
N PHE A 316 12.46 -19.63 -0.66
CA PHE A 316 11.48 -20.64 -1.01
C PHE A 316 12.18 -21.96 -1.36
N GLN A 317 11.62 -23.05 -0.86
CA GLN A 317 12.09 -24.41 -1.10
C GLN A 317 11.07 -25.14 -1.97
N GLY A 318 11.52 -25.67 -3.08
CA GLY A 318 10.76 -26.56 -3.95
C GLY A 318 11.33 -27.99 -3.97
N SER A 319 10.66 -28.89 -4.66
CA SER A 319 11.05 -30.29 -4.76
C SER A 319 12.32 -30.56 -5.60
N LEU A 320 12.71 -29.62 -6.47
CA LEU A 320 13.89 -29.69 -7.35
C LEU A 320 14.96 -28.65 -7.08
N GLY A 321 14.72 -27.74 -6.15
CA GLY A 321 15.63 -26.65 -5.85
C GLY A 321 15.06 -25.62 -4.89
N ARG A 322 15.75 -24.48 -4.78
CA ARG A 322 15.33 -23.35 -3.93
C ARG A 322 15.59 -22.02 -4.62
N THR A 323 14.94 -20.97 -4.15
CA THR A 323 15.12 -19.62 -4.68
C THR A 323 15.00 -18.55 -3.58
N ASN A 324 15.69 -17.41 -3.79
CA ASN A 324 15.47 -16.20 -3.02
C ASN A 324 14.40 -15.28 -3.64
N ALA A 325 13.71 -15.73 -4.68
CA ALA A 325 12.76 -14.98 -5.52
C ALA A 325 13.34 -13.74 -6.23
N ALA A 326 14.39 -13.14 -5.69
CA ALA A 326 14.95 -11.88 -6.16
C ALA A 326 15.81 -12.02 -7.42
N ASP A 327 16.73 -12.99 -7.43
CA ASP A 327 17.70 -13.11 -8.52
C ASP A 327 18.32 -14.50 -8.69
N THR A 328 18.06 -15.46 -7.80
CA THR A 328 18.79 -16.74 -7.77
C THR A 328 17.85 -17.92 -7.63
N ILE A 329 18.09 -18.94 -8.46
CA ILE A 329 17.57 -20.30 -8.31
C ILE A 329 18.76 -21.25 -8.14
N GLU A 330 18.70 -22.11 -7.11
CA GLU A 330 19.69 -23.14 -6.85
C GLU A 330 19.03 -24.52 -6.96
N GLY A 331 19.79 -25.53 -7.32
CA GLY A 331 19.32 -26.91 -7.48
C GLY A 331 19.40 -27.38 -8.92
N ARG A 332 18.44 -28.24 -9.34
CA ARG A 332 18.48 -28.92 -10.63
C ARG A 332 18.55 -27.98 -11.83
N ASN A 333 17.79 -26.87 -11.78
CA ASN A 333 17.71 -25.88 -12.84
C ASN A 333 18.28 -24.53 -12.35
N ALA A 334 19.54 -24.57 -11.85
CA ALA A 334 20.19 -23.39 -11.29
C ALA A 334 20.20 -22.20 -12.27
N TYR A 335 19.89 -21.04 -11.75
CA TYR A 335 19.82 -19.79 -12.53
C TYR A 335 20.21 -18.59 -11.67
N LYS A 336 20.85 -17.62 -12.30
CA LYS A 336 21.15 -16.31 -11.73
C LYS A 336 20.71 -15.22 -12.70
N ALA A 337 19.79 -14.37 -12.28
CA ALA A 337 19.37 -13.23 -13.08
C ALA A 337 20.54 -12.24 -13.29
N ALA A 338 20.64 -11.69 -14.48
CA ALA A 338 21.65 -10.71 -14.81
C ALA A 338 21.43 -9.41 -14.03
N VAL A 339 22.52 -8.80 -13.59
CA VAL A 339 22.47 -7.43 -13.04
C VAL A 339 22.20 -6.47 -14.20
N ILE A 340 21.23 -5.61 -14.04
CA ILE A 340 20.88 -4.55 -15.00
C ILE A 340 21.44 -3.23 -14.47
N PRO A 341 22.54 -2.72 -15.02
CA PRO A 341 23.14 -1.49 -14.54
C PRO A 341 22.17 -0.31 -14.61
N GLY A 342 22.11 0.48 -13.54
CA GLY A 342 21.24 1.68 -13.47
C GLY A 342 19.75 1.40 -13.35
N MET A 343 19.31 0.14 -13.29
CA MET A 343 17.92 -0.21 -13.06
C MET A 343 17.50 0.17 -11.64
N ASN A 344 16.39 0.89 -11.53
CA ASN A 344 15.78 1.27 -10.28
C ASN A 344 14.31 0.85 -10.29
N PRO A 345 13.90 -0.15 -9.51
CA PRO A 345 12.52 -0.66 -9.55
C PRO A 345 11.47 0.38 -9.15
N TYR A 346 11.86 1.40 -8.37
CA TYR A 346 10.99 2.55 -8.07
C TYR A 346 10.77 3.47 -9.28
N VAL A 347 11.62 3.44 -10.27
CA VAL A 347 11.42 4.13 -11.56
C VAL A 347 10.62 3.24 -12.51
N GLU A 348 10.90 1.94 -12.51
CA GLU A 348 10.21 0.98 -13.40
C GLU A 348 8.72 0.91 -13.12
N GLU A 349 8.27 0.94 -11.85
CA GLU A 349 6.83 0.93 -11.53
C GLU A 349 6.07 2.11 -12.17
N HIS A 350 6.70 3.29 -12.23
CA HIS A 350 6.14 4.45 -12.94
C HIS A 350 6.26 4.31 -14.45
N ARG A 351 7.35 3.71 -14.95
CA ARG A 351 7.55 3.47 -16.39
C ARG A 351 6.48 2.55 -16.94
N ASP A 352 6.21 1.45 -16.26
CA ASP A 352 5.19 0.48 -16.64
C ASP A 352 3.79 1.10 -16.63
N LEU A 353 3.47 1.89 -15.59
CA LEU A 353 2.20 2.59 -15.50
C LEU A 353 2.03 3.55 -16.68
N VAL A 354 2.99 4.45 -16.92
CA VAL A 354 2.94 5.45 -18.00
C VAL A 354 2.87 4.78 -19.38
N ALA A 355 3.69 3.74 -19.59
CA ALA A 355 3.69 2.98 -20.84
C ALA A 355 2.34 2.30 -21.09
N SER A 356 1.74 1.69 -20.07
CA SER A 356 0.43 1.04 -20.17
C SER A 356 -0.70 2.02 -20.50
N ILE A 357 -0.69 3.20 -19.89
CA ILE A 357 -1.65 4.28 -20.15
C ILE A 357 -1.53 4.73 -21.62
N ARG A 358 -0.32 4.99 -22.11
CA ARG A 358 -0.07 5.42 -23.50
C ARG A 358 -0.43 4.34 -24.51
N ALA A 359 -0.22 3.07 -24.16
CA ALA A 359 -0.62 1.95 -25.01
C ALA A 359 -2.15 1.74 -25.06
N GLY A 360 -2.94 2.48 -24.26
CA GLY A 360 -4.38 2.31 -24.16
C GLY A 360 -4.80 0.97 -23.51
N ARG A 361 -3.91 0.35 -22.77
CA ARG A 361 -4.11 -0.89 -21.99
C ARG A 361 -3.57 -0.71 -20.58
N PRO A 362 -4.20 0.15 -19.77
CA PRO A 362 -3.69 0.51 -18.46
C PRO A 362 -3.58 -0.70 -17.53
N LEU A 363 -2.47 -0.82 -16.84
CA LEU A 363 -2.27 -1.81 -15.78
C LEU A 363 -3.24 -1.56 -14.63
N ASN A 364 -3.70 -2.63 -13.99
CA ASN A 364 -4.48 -2.54 -12.75
C ASN A 364 -4.06 -3.65 -11.78
N GLU A 365 -3.33 -3.26 -10.76
CA GLU A 365 -2.79 -4.12 -9.70
C GLU A 365 -3.62 -4.07 -8.42
N GLY A 366 -4.74 -3.34 -8.44
CA GLY A 366 -5.48 -2.98 -7.25
C GLY A 366 -5.93 -4.20 -6.43
N ARG A 367 -6.48 -5.26 -7.05
CA ARG A 367 -6.89 -6.46 -6.29
C ARG A 367 -5.72 -7.15 -5.64
N GLN A 368 -4.64 -7.34 -6.38
CA GLN A 368 -3.43 -7.99 -5.92
C GLN A 368 -2.82 -7.32 -4.68
N ILE A 369 -2.71 -5.99 -4.68
CA ILE A 369 -2.16 -5.29 -3.51
C ILE A 369 -3.11 -5.34 -2.30
N VAL A 370 -4.42 -5.35 -2.51
CA VAL A 370 -5.37 -5.55 -1.42
C VAL A 370 -5.24 -6.95 -0.82
N ASP A 371 -5.10 -8.01 -1.64
CA ASP A 371 -4.85 -9.38 -1.17
C ASP A 371 -3.57 -9.44 -0.32
N SER A 372 -2.49 -8.80 -0.76
CA SER A 372 -1.22 -8.75 -0.01
C SER A 372 -1.34 -7.97 1.30
N ASN A 373 -2.10 -6.88 1.32
CA ASN A 373 -2.37 -6.15 2.55
C ASN A 373 -3.26 -6.96 3.52
N LEU A 374 -4.30 -7.62 3.01
CA LEU A 374 -5.14 -8.50 3.84
C LEU A 374 -4.36 -9.70 4.39
N THR A 375 -3.38 -10.23 3.65
CA THR A 375 -2.44 -11.25 4.17
C THR A 375 -1.70 -10.72 5.39
N ALA A 376 -1.17 -9.49 5.32
CA ALA A 376 -0.50 -8.85 6.44
C ALA A 376 -1.46 -8.58 7.61
N ILE A 377 -2.68 -8.10 7.32
CA ILE A 377 -3.72 -7.85 8.32
C ILE A 377 -4.16 -9.17 9.00
N LEU A 378 -4.33 -10.24 8.26
CA LEU A 378 -4.66 -11.57 8.78
C LEU A 378 -3.61 -12.03 9.82
N GLY A 379 -2.32 -11.89 9.47
CA GLY A 379 -1.23 -12.22 10.38
C GLY A 379 -1.17 -11.30 11.61
N ARG A 380 -1.41 -9.99 11.44
CA ARG A 380 -1.52 -9.03 12.54
C ARG A 380 -2.63 -9.42 13.51
N GLU A 381 -3.82 -9.68 12.99
CA GLU A 381 -4.99 -9.99 13.82
C GLU A 381 -4.82 -11.35 14.52
N ALA A 382 -4.24 -12.34 13.86
CA ALA A 382 -3.89 -13.60 14.51
C ALA A 382 -2.93 -13.41 15.69
N ALA A 383 -1.91 -12.53 15.54
CA ALA A 383 -0.99 -12.21 16.63
C ALA A 383 -1.65 -11.37 17.73
N TYR A 384 -2.48 -10.39 17.38
CA TYR A 384 -3.15 -9.51 18.34
C TYR A 384 -4.17 -10.23 19.20
N THR A 385 -4.92 -11.15 18.59
CA THR A 385 -5.93 -11.95 19.29
C THR A 385 -5.36 -13.20 19.97
N GLY A 386 -4.19 -13.67 19.51
CA GLY A 386 -3.64 -14.97 19.94
C GLY A 386 -4.41 -16.16 19.39
N GLN A 387 -5.29 -15.97 18.40
CA GLN A 387 -6.13 -17.00 17.81
C GLN A 387 -5.59 -17.38 16.41
N THR A 388 -5.82 -18.63 16.01
CA THR A 388 -5.75 -19.00 14.61
C THR A 388 -6.97 -18.43 13.90
N LEU A 389 -6.74 -17.65 12.84
CA LEU A 389 -7.80 -16.99 12.08
C LEU A 389 -7.80 -17.49 10.64
N THR A 390 -8.99 -17.71 10.11
CA THR A 390 -9.19 -17.94 8.67
C THR A 390 -9.39 -16.60 7.94
N TRP A 391 -9.15 -16.62 6.63
CA TRP A 391 -9.45 -15.49 5.76
C TRP A 391 -10.93 -15.09 5.80
N ASP A 392 -11.81 -16.09 5.79
CA ASP A 392 -13.26 -15.85 5.83
C ASP A 392 -13.72 -15.23 7.17
N GLU A 393 -13.15 -15.67 8.30
CA GLU A 393 -13.41 -15.05 9.61
C GLU A 393 -12.93 -13.61 9.65
N LEU A 394 -11.72 -13.33 9.11
CA LEU A 394 -11.23 -11.96 9.01
C LEU A 394 -12.19 -11.11 8.17
N MET A 395 -12.57 -11.56 6.99
CA MET A 395 -13.45 -10.80 6.10
C MET A 395 -14.86 -10.62 6.69
N ALA A 396 -15.37 -11.62 7.38
CA ALA A 396 -16.68 -11.55 8.05
C ALA A 396 -16.70 -10.63 9.26
N SER A 397 -15.55 -10.34 9.87
CA SER A 397 -15.44 -9.46 11.04
C SER A 397 -15.86 -8.02 10.76
N ASN A 398 -15.74 -7.57 9.52
CA ASN A 398 -15.88 -6.16 9.14
C ASN A 398 -15.01 -5.20 9.99
N LEU A 399 -13.86 -5.68 10.45
CA LEU A 399 -12.94 -4.92 11.31
C LEU A 399 -12.74 -3.50 10.76
N SER A 400 -12.97 -2.50 11.61
CA SER A 400 -12.81 -1.09 11.30
C SER A 400 -12.06 -0.40 12.44
N ILE A 401 -10.83 0.00 12.17
CA ILE A 401 -9.93 0.61 13.17
C ILE A 401 -9.67 2.10 12.93
N LEU A 402 -10.34 2.73 11.98
CA LEU A 402 -10.21 4.16 11.74
C LEU A 402 -11.01 4.97 12.77
N PRO A 403 -10.53 6.18 13.13
CA PRO A 403 -11.33 7.16 13.84
C PRO A 403 -12.64 7.46 13.08
N LYS A 404 -13.73 7.78 13.80
CA LYS A 404 -15.02 8.15 13.18
C LYS A 404 -14.92 9.39 12.30
N GLU A 405 -14.05 10.33 12.67
CA GLU A 405 -13.83 11.57 11.95
C GLU A 405 -12.33 11.86 11.84
N PHE A 406 -11.93 12.42 10.73
CA PHE A 406 -10.60 12.93 10.51
C PHE A 406 -10.56 14.44 10.78
N ALA A 407 -10.29 14.81 12.03
CA ALA A 407 -10.15 16.21 12.47
C ALA A 407 -9.00 16.33 13.49
N PHE A 408 -8.43 17.50 13.59
CA PHE A 408 -7.48 17.79 14.67
C PHE A 408 -8.22 17.92 16.00
N GLY A 409 -7.77 17.20 17.01
CA GLY A 409 -8.40 17.19 18.32
C GLY A 409 -7.84 16.13 19.25
N ALA A 410 -8.57 15.86 20.32
CA ALA A 410 -8.27 14.77 21.23
C ALA A 410 -8.50 13.43 20.53
N LEU A 411 -7.56 12.51 20.72
CA LEU A 411 -7.62 11.16 20.17
C LEU A 411 -6.86 10.22 21.11
N ALA A 412 -7.60 9.36 21.80
CA ALA A 412 -7.00 8.41 22.72
C ALA A 412 -6.05 7.45 22.00
N VAL A 413 -4.97 7.07 22.65
CA VAL A 413 -4.11 5.97 22.19
C VAL A 413 -4.77 4.67 22.62
N PRO A 414 -5.08 3.76 21.69
CA PRO A 414 -5.59 2.44 22.04
C PRO A 414 -4.61 1.67 22.92
N ALA A 415 -5.11 0.73 23.71
CA ALA A 415 -4.26 -0.18 24.46
C ALA A 415 -3.40 -1.03 23.52
N VAL A 416 -2.22 -1.42 23.98
CA VAL A 416 -1.41 -2.43 23.27
C VAL A 416 -2.20 -3.74 23.26
N PRO A 417 -2.39 -4.38 22.11
CA PRO A 417 -3.13 -5.63 22.05
C PRO A 417 -2.53 -6.70 22.96
N THR A 418 -3.40 -7.45 23.65
CA THR A 418 -3.02 -8.55 24.53
C THR A 418 -3.59 -9.85 23.96
N PRO A 419 -2.75 -10.78 23.50
CA PRO A 419 -3.22 -12.09 23.00
C PRO A 419 -4.07 -12.82 24.07
N GLY A 420 -5.22 -13.34 23.63
CA GLY A 420 -6.21 -13.99 24.51
C GLY A 420 -7.26 -13.04 25.12
N GLU A 421 -7.02 -11.73 25.11
CA GLU A 421 -7.96 -10.70 25.58
C GLU A 421 -8.50 -9.84 24.42
N THR A 422 -7.62 -9.47 23.49
CA THR A 422 -8.01 -8.68 22.31
C THR A 422 -8.93 -9.47 21.40
N THR A 423 -10.04 -8.84 20.96
CA THR A 423 -11.02 -9.46 20.08
C THR A 423 -10.90 -8.96 18.63
N LEU A 424 -11.31 -9.80 17.68
CA LEU A 424 -11.31 -9.43 16.26
C LEU A 424 -12.36 -8.37 15.92
N THR A 425 -13.44 -8.27 16.73
CA THR A 425 -14.60 -7.38 16.48
C THR A 425 -14.46 -6.00 17.14
N ARG A 426 -13.28 -5.63 17.59
CA ARG A 426 -13.04 -4.32 18.22
C ARG A 426 -13.19 -3.17 17.23
N SER A 427 -13.59 -2.02 17.74
CA SER A 427 -13.67 -0.78 16.97
C SER A 427 -12.98 0.37 17.68
N PHE A 428 -12.49 1.37 16.95
CA PHE A 428 -11.83 2.55 17.53
C PHE A 428 -12.76 3.31 18.51
N SER A 429 -14.07 3.26 18.29
CA SER A 429 -15.08 3.95 19.12
C SER A 429 -15.32 3.31 20.49
N GLU A 430 -14.92 2.08 20.69
CA GLU A 430 -15.16 1.32 21.92
C GLU A 430 -13.92 1.23 22.81
N GLY A 431 -12.82 1.93 22.41
CA GLY A 431 -11.61 2.01 23.22
C GLY A 431 -10.80 0.72 23.23
N TRP A 432 -10.76 0.00 22.11
CA TRP A 432 -10.00 -1.26 21.89
C TRP A 432 -10.08 -2.27 23.03
#